data_3514c01a33d513b254d5b32a556eff18
#
_entry.id   3514c01a33d513b254d5b32a556eff18
#
_cell.length_a   1.000
_cell.length_b   1.000
_cell.length_c   1.000
_cell.angle_alpha   90.00
_cell.angle_beta   90.00
_cell.angle_gamma   90.00
#
_symmetry.space_group_name_H-M   'P 1'
#
loop_
_entity.id
_entity.type
_entity.pdbx_description
1 polymer ?
#
loop_
_entity_poly.entity_id
_entity_poly.type
_entity_poly.pdbx_seq_one_letter_code
_entity_poly.pdbx_strand_id
1 'polypeptide(L)'
;MSPVQAKVIPVSGNFDDYAREVEAKLKRAGISAEADLRNEKLGYKIREAQLEKMPYMFVVGENERNAEAVSVRKRGEGDLGMKPVDEIIAQLKEEIATRLV
;
A
#
# COMPACT_ATOMS: atom_id res chain seq x y z
N MET A 1 -7.07 -17.39 -4.33
CA MET A 1 -6.65 -16.63 -3.14
C MET A 1 -5.48 -15.73 -3.47
N SER A 2 -5.55 -14.48 -3.09
CA SER A 2 -4.49 -13.53 -3.42
C SER A 2 -3.24 -13.81 -2.59
N PRO A 3 -2.07 -13.98 -3.22
CA PRO A 3 -0.83 -14.28 -2.48
C PRO A 3 -0.36 -13.10 -1.61
N VAL A 4 -0.58 -11.88 -2.08
CA VAL A 4 -0.21 -10.67 -1.33
C VAL A 4 -1.38 -9.70 -1.37
N GLN A 5 -1.71 -9.13 -0.22
CA GLN A 5 -2.73 -8.11 -0.11
C GLN A 5 -2.11 -6.82 0.45
N ALA A 6 -2.50 -5.71 -0.11
CA ALA A 6 -2.02 -4.41 0.30
C ALA A 6 -3.17 -3.42 0.37
N LYS A 7 -3.09 -2.49 1.31
CA LYS A 7 -4.06 -1.41 1.44
C LYS A 7 -3.34 -0.10 1.18
N VAL A 8 -3.84 0.69 0.24
CA VAL A 8 -3.29 2.02 -0.03
C VAL A 8 -4.13 3.03 0.73
N ILE A 9 -3.50 3.79 1.61
CA ILE A 9 -4.20 4.70 2.52
C ILE A 9 -3.72 6.13 2.30
N PRO A 10 -4.52 6.98 1.65
CA PRO A 10 -4.17 8.40 1.53
C PRO A 10 -4.37 9.12 2.87
N VAL A 11 -3.46 10.06 3.19
CA VAL A 11 -3.56 10.80 4.44
C VAL A 11 -4.70 11.80 4.45
N SER A 12 -5.17 12.20 3.26
CA SER A 12 -6.35 13.07 3.12
C SER A 12 -6.94 12.89 1.74
N GLY A 13 -8.12 13.46 1.51
CA GLY A 13 -8.79 13.40 0.22
C GLY A 13 -7.99 14.01 -0.93
N ASN A 14 -7.07 14.91 -0.62
CA ASN A 14 -6.22 15.54 -1.63
C ASN A 14 -5.31 14.54 -2.34
N PHE A 15 -5.09 13.38 -1.73
CA PHE A 15 -4.19 12.36 -2.27
C PHE A 15 -4.93 11.12 -2.77
N ASP A 16 -6.25 11.20 -2.90
CA ASP A 16 -7.05 10.08 -3.41
C ASP A 16 -6.62 9.69 -4.82
N ASP A 17 -6.34 10.67 -5.67
CA ASP A 17 -5.91 10.40 -7.04
C ASP A 17 -4.60 9.63 -7.06
N TYR A 18 -3.66 10.04 -6.20
CA TYR A 18 -2.39 9.32 -6.10
C TYR A 18 -2.57 7.91 -5.56
N ALA A 19 -3.44 7.75 -4.57
CA ALA A 19 -3.75 6.43 -4.01
C ALA A 19 -4.31 5.51 -5.09
N ARG A 20 -5.19 6.02 -5.96
CA ARG A 20 -5.74 5.25 -7.07
C ARG A 20 -4.65 4.87 -8.08
N GLU A 21 -3.73 5.78 -8.34
CA GLU A 21 -2.62 5.52 -9.24
C GLU A 21 -1.73 4.40 -8.71
N VAL A 22 -1.40 4.45 -7.41
CA VAL A 22 -0.62 3.40 -6.77
C VAL A 22 -1.37 2.06 -6.80
N GLU A 23 -2.65 2.09 -6.49
CA GLU A 23 -3.49 0.89 -6.56
C GLU A 23 -3.47 0.28 -7.96
N ALA A 24 -3.62 1.11 -9.00
CA ALA A 24 -3.60 0.62 -10.38
C ALA A 24 -2.26 0.00 -10.74
N LYS A 25 -1.17 0.62 -10.33
CA LYS A 25 0.18 0.08 -10.59
C LYS A 25 0.37 -1.28 -9.93
N LEU A 26 -0.11 -1.42 -8.69
CA LEU A 26 -0.01 -2.68 -7.96
C LEU A 26 -0.83 -3.78 -8.64
N LYS A 27 -2.04 -3.44 -9.06
CA LYS A 27 -2.91 -4.40 -9.76
C LYS A 27 -2.32 -4.85 -11.08
N ARG A 28 -1.71 -3.95 -11.83
CA ARG A 28 -1.03 -4.29 -13.08
C ARG A 28 0.11 -5.25 -12.86
N ALA A 29 0.73 -5.17 -11.70
CA ALA A 29 1.82 -6.06 -11.33
C ALA A 29 1.34 -7.41 -10.80
N GLY A 30 0.04 -7.63 -10.74
CA GLY A 30 -0.54 -8.87 -10.22
C GLY A 30 -0.67 -8.90 -8.70
N ILE A 31 -0.54 -7.74 -8.06
CA ILE A 31 -0.65 -7.62 -6.61
C ILE A 31 -2.07 -7.21 -6.24
N SER A 32 -2.67 -7.94 -5.30
CA SER A 32 -4.01 -7.60 -4.82
C SER A 32 -3.92 -6.37 -3.92
N ALA A 33 -4.45 -5.26 -4.39
CA ALA A 33 -4.39 -3.99 -3.66
C ALA A 33 -5.74 -3.29 -3.70
N GLU A 34 -6.01 -2.54 -2.65
CA GLU A 34 -7.25 -1.76 -2.55
C GLU A 34 -6.93 -0.42 -1.90
N ALA A 35 -7.45 0.66 -2.49
CA ALA A 35 -7.28 2.00 -1.93
C ALA A 35 -8.46 2.31 -1.01
N ASP A 36 -8.15 2.79 0.19
CA ASP A 36 -9.16 3.23 1.15
C ASP A 36 -9.41 4.72 0.95
N LEU A 37 -10.43 5.04 0.17
CA LEU A 37 -10.77 6.42 -0.19
C LEU A 37 -11.86 7.03 0.67
N ARG A 38 -12.19 6.38 1.78
CA ARG A 38 -13.22 6.89 2.69
C ARG A 38 -12.76 8.20 3.34
N ASN A 39 -13.72 9.06 3.62
CA ASN A 39 -13.43 10.34 4.28
C ASN A 39 -13.32 10.12 5.80
N GLU A 40 -12.28 9.41 6.19
CA GLU A 40 -12.00 9.07 7.59
C GLU A 40 -10.60 9.53 7.98
N LYS A 41 -10.34 9.60 9.28
CA LYS A 41 -9.02 9.96 9.77
C LYS A 41 -8.01 8.87 9.44
N LEU A 42 -6.77 9.28 9.19
CA LEU A 42 -5.69 8.36 8.84
C LEU A 42 -5.52 7.26 9.90
N GLY A 43 -5.52 7.62 11.17
CA GLY A 43 -5.38 6.64 12.24
C GLY A 43 -6.47 5.57 12.24
N TYR A 44 -7.70 5.99 11.94
CA TYR A 44 -8.83 5.08 11.84
C TYR A 44 -8.65 4.10 10.67
N LYS A 45 -8.21 4.61 9.53
CA LYS A 45 -7.99 3.77 8.35
C LYS A 45 -6.90 2.74 8.61
N ILE A 46 -5.81 3.15 9.24
CA ILE A 46 -4.70 2.26 9.59
C ILE A 46 -5.18 1.18 10.55
N ARG A 47 -5.95 1.57 11.57
CA ARG A 47 -6.48 0.63 12.54
C ARG A 47 -7.39 -0.40 11.89
N GLU A 48 -8.25 0.04 10.97
CA GLU A 48 -9.14 -0.88 10.26
C GLU A 48 -8.36 -1.87 9.40
N ALA A 49 -7.33 -1.40 8.71
CA ALA A 49 -6.48 -2.27 7.91
C ALA A 49 -5.78 -3.32 8.79
N GLN A 50 -5.37 -2.93 10.00
CA GLN A 50 -4.78 -3.86 10.95
C GLN A 50 -5.79 -4.91 11.41
N LEU A 51 -7.03 -4.52 11.63
CA LEU A 51 -8.11 -5.45 12.00
C LEU A 51 -8.44 -6.42 10.88
N GLU A 52 -8.30 -5.98 9.63
CA GLU A 52 -8.47 -6.83 8.46
C GLU A 52 -7.28 -7.75 8.23
N LYS A 53 -6.22 -7.61 9.04
CA LYS A 53 -5.00 -8.40 8.95
C LYS A 53 -4.28 -8.26 7.62
N MET A 54 -4.31 -7.04 7.07
CA MET A 54 -3.59 -6.74 5.84
C MET A 54 -2.09 -6.88 6.06
N PRO A 55 -1.37 -7.66 5.23
CA PRO A 55 0.07 -7.83 5.42
C PRO A 55 0.86 -6.56 5.13
N TYR A 56 0.36 -5.72 4.22
CA TYR A 56 1.01 -4.47 3.86
C TYR A 56 0.03 -3.31 3.88
N MET A 57 0.51 -2.16 4.32
CA MET A 57 -0.21 -0.90 4.25
C MET A 57 0.71 0.14 3.62
N PHE A 58 0.24 0.82 2.59
CA PHE A 58 1.00 1.87 1.91
C PHE A 58 0.32 3.20 2.17
N VAL A 59 0.93 4.01 3.01
CA VAL A 59 0.42 5.34 3.33
C VAL A 59 0.96 6.32 2.31
N VAL A 60 0.10 7.12 1.71
CA VAL A 60 0.48 8.09 0.69
C VAL A 60 0.04 9.48 1.09
N GLY A 61 0.94 10.43 0.95
CA GLY A 61 0.71 11.83 1.27
C GLY A 61 1.53 12.69 0.31
N GLU A 62 1.73 13.96 0.70
CA GLU A 62 2.43 14.90 -0.17
C GLU A 62 3.87 14.47 -0.48
N ASN A 63 4.62 14.08 0.54
CA ASN A 63 6.00 13.65 0.35
C ASN A 63 6.08 12.41 -0.54
N GLU A 64 5.21 11.46 -0.30
CA GLU A 64 5.14 10.23 -1.10
C GLU A 64 4.79 10.53 -2.55
N ARG A 65 3.83 11.41 -2.76
CA ARG A 65 3.43 11.79 -4.12
C ARG A 65 4.57 12.49 -4.86
N ASN A 66 5.27 13.41 -4.19
CA ASN A 66 6.36 14.13 -4.81
C ASN A 66 7.55 13.24 -5.16
N ALA A 67 7.77 12.20 -4.37
CA ALA A 67 8.87 11.24 -4.58
C ALA A 67 8.45 10.02 -5.39
N GLU A 68 7.19 9.94 -5.83
CA GLU A 68 6.63 8.75 -6.48
C GLU A 68 6.87 7.50 -5.65
N ALA A 69 6.58 7.61 -4.35
CA ALA A 69 6.88 6.59 -3.36
C ALA A 69 5.67 6.31 -2.47
N VAL A 70 5.82 5.40 -1.54
CA VAL A 70 4.82 5.10 -0.53
C VAL A 70 5.53 4.86 0.80
N SER A 71 4.85 5.19 1.90
CA SER A 71 5.34 4.82 3.23
C SER A 71 4.84 3.41 3.53
N VAL A 72 5.76 2.47 3.66
CA VAL A 72 5.44 1.06 3.80
C VAL A 72 5.31 0.69 5.26
N ARG A 73 4.21 0.04 5.60
CA ARG A 73 4.01 -0.60 6.91
C ARG A 73 3.74 -2.07 6.68
N LYS A 74 4.53 -2.91 7.30
CA LYS A 74 4.38 -4.35 7.18
C LYS A 74 3.88 -4.91 8.51
N ARG A 75 2.87 -5.77 8.43
CA ARG A 75 2.30 -6.41 9.61
C ARG A 75 3.39 -7.20 10.35
N GLY A 76 3.53 -6.94 11.64
CA GLY A 76 4.52 -7.61 12.46
C GLY A 76 5.88 -6.94 12.49
N GLU A 77 6.20 -6.12 11.48
CA GLU A 77 7.48 -5.39 11.42
C GLU A 77 7.33 -3.89 11.62
N GLY A 78 6.11 -3.37 11.47
CA GLY A 78 5.84 -1.95 11.66
C GLY A 78 6.22 -1.11 10.45
N ASP A 79 6.63 0.12 10.70
CA ASP A 79 6.94 1.10 9.67
C ASP A 79 8.34 0.82 9.08
N LEU A 80 8.38 0.52 7.79
CA LEU A 80 9.62 0.26 7.06
C LEU A 80 10.15 1.52 6.36
N GLY A 81 9.46 2.66 6.49
CA GLY A 81 9.88 3.90 5.87
C GLY A 81 9.34 4.09 4.46
N MET A 82 9.73 5.19 3.83
CA MET A 82 9.29 5.53 2.48
C MET A 82 10.16 4.81 1.45
N LYS A 83 9.50 4.19 0.47
CA LYS A 83 10.18 3.48 -0.61
C LYS A 83 9.52 3.80 -1.95
N PRO A 84 10.31 3.86 -3.04
CA PRO A 84 9.73 4.07 -4.37
C PRO A 84 8.69 3.01 -4.71
N VAL A 85 7.62 3.42 -5.40
CA VAL A 85 6.56 2.49 -5.80
C VAL A 85 7.12 1.34 -6.64
N ASP A 86 8.00 1.66 -7.59
CA ASP A 86 8.60 0.65 -8.46
C ASP A 86 9.40 -0.39 -7.68
N GLU A 87 10.13 0.05 -6.66
CA GLU A 87 10.90 -0.85 -5.80
C GLU A 87 9.98 -1.77 -5.01
N ILE A 88 8.90 -1.22 -4.47
CA ILE A 88 7.92 -2.01 -3.72
C ILE A 88 7.25 -3.04 -4.63
N ILE A 89 6.90 -2.64 -5.85
CA ILE A 89 6.30 -3.56 -6.82
C ILE A 89 7.24 -4.72 -7.12
N ALA A 90 8.52 -4.43 -7.37
CA ALA A 90 9.50 -5.46 -7.64
C ALA A 90 9.67 -6.41 -6.45
N GLN A 91 9.71 -5.87 -5.24
CA GLN A 91 9.84 -6.66 -4.03
C GLN A 91 8.63 -7.58 -3.82
N LEU A 92 7.43 -7.06 -4.01
CA LEU A 92 6.21 -7.83 -3.84
C LEU A 92 6.05 -8.91 -4.91
N LYS A 93 6.46 -8.62 -6.14
CA LYS A 93 6.48 -9.63 -7.20
C LYS A 93 7.40 -10.78 -6.86
N GLU A 94 8.57 -10.48 -6.29
CA GLU A 94 9.51 -11.50 -5.88
C GLU A 94 8.94 -12.36 -4.76
N GLU A 95 8.26 -11.76 -3.80
CA GLU A 95 7.59 -12.50 -2.73
C GLU A 95 6.51 -13.43 -3.26
N ILE A 96 5.72 -12.95 -4.23
CA ILE A 96 4.68 -13.75 -4.86
C ILE A 96 5.29 -14.95 -5.57
N ALA A 97 6.34 -14.73 -6.33
CA ALA A 97 7.03 -15.80 -7.06
C ALA A 97 7.59 -16.85 -6.10
N THR A 98 8.16 -16.41 -4.98
CA THR A 98 8.70 -17.30 -3.96
C THR A 98 7.61 -18.15 -3.31
N ARG A 99 6.43 -17.56 -3.07
CA ARG A 99 5.33 -18.28 -2.42
C ARG A 99 4.63 -19.28 -3.33
N LEU A 100 4.74 -19.08 -4.63
CA LEU A 100 4.10 -19.96 -5.60
C LEU A 100 4.92 -21.23 -5.89
N VAL A 101 6.11 -21.29 -5.39
CA VAL A 101 6.99 -22.44 -5.61
C VAL A 101 6.64 -23.61 -4.69
#